data_ee631a2b9eb74501fa039d5453127531
#
_entry.id   ee631a2b9eb74501fa039d5453127531
#
_cell.length_a   1.000
_cell.length_b   1.000
_cell.length_c   1.000
_cell.angle_alpha   90.00
_cell.angle_beta   90.00
_cell.angle_gamma   90.00
#
_symmetry.space_group_name_H-M   'P 1'
#
loop_
_entity.id
_entity.type
_entity.pdbx_description
1 polymer ?
#
loop_
_entity_poly.entity_id
_entity_poly.type
_entity_poly.pdbx_seq_one_letter_code
_entity_poly.pdbx_strand_id
1 'polypeptide(L)' 'MAIIVRLDVMLAHRKMKSKELAAIVGISEQNISMLRQGKVKGVRFETLDKICDALNCSPGDLLDRQ' A
#
# COMPACT_ATOMS: atom_id res chain seq x y z
N MET A 1 -13.83 3.39 14.95
CA MET A 1 -13.82 4.14 13.68
C MET A 1 -12.38 4.43 13.32
N ALA A 2 -11.96 3.89 12.20
CA ALA A 2 -10.56 4.02 11.81
C ALA A 2 -10.43 3.87 10.29
N ILE A 3 -9.34 4.42 9.78
CA ILE A 3 -8.92 4.14 8.41
C ILE A 3 -8.28 2.76 8.41
N ILE A 4 -8.69 1.92 7.48
CA ILE A 4 -8.11 0.60 7.30
C ILE A 4 -7.34 0.58 5.98
N VAL A 5 -6.25 -0.17 5.97
CA VAL A 5 -5.39 -0.30 4.80
C VAL A 5 -5.63 -1.67 4.18
N ARG A 6 -5.97 -1.69 2.90
CA ARG A 6 -6.23 -2.93 2.15
C ARG A 6 -5.12 -3.25 1.16
N LEU A 7 -3.91 -2.82 1.48
CA LEU A 7 -2.77 -3.07 0.62
C LEU A 7 -2.49 -4.57 0.45
N ASP A 8 -2.66 -5.35 1.50
CA ASP A 8 -2.48 -6.80 1.45
C ASP A 8 -3.47 -7.44 0.47
N VAL A 9 -4.71 -6.98 0.46
CA VAL A 9 -5.74 -7.47 -0.47
C VAL A 9 -5.32 -7.17 -1.91
N MET A 10 -4.88 -5.95 -2.18
CA MET A 10 -4.47 -5.56 -3.52
C MET A 10 -3.22 -6.29 -3.99
N LEU A 11 -2.26 -6.50 -3.09
CA LEU A 11 -1.07 -7.30 -3.41
C LEU A 11 -1.46 -8.73 -3.78
N ALA A 12 -2.39 -9.32 -3.05
CA ALA A 12 -2.88 -10.66 -3.37
C ALA A 12 -3.59 -10.69 -4.73
N HIS A 13 -4.42 -9.69 -5.02
CA HIS A 13 -5.10 -9.58 -6.32
C HIS A 13 -4.13 -9.49 -7.48
N ARG A 14 -3.03 -8.77 -7.31
CA ARG A 14 -2.01 -8.59 -8.34
C ARG A 14 -0.93 -9.67 -8.32
N LYS A 15 -1.01 -10.60 -7.36
CA LYS A 15 -0.01 -11.66 -7.17
C LYS A 15 1.39 -11.07 -7.03
N MET A 16 1.48 -9.96 -6.30
CA MET A 16 2.72 -9.24 -6.07
C MET A 16 3.10 -9.34 -4.60
N LYS A 17 4.40 -9.50 -4.35
CA LYS A 17 4.95 -9.55 -2.99
C LYS A 17 5.33 -8.16 -2.53
N SER A 18 5.32 -7.96 -1.22
CA SER A 18 5.74 -6.69 -0.61
C SER A 18 7.13 -6.26 -1.07
N LYS A 19 8.04 -7.21 -1.20
CA LYS A 19 9.41 -6.95 -1.66
C LYS A 19 9.42 -6.38 -3.06
N GLU A 20 8.60 -6.92 -3.94
CA GLU A 20 8.49 -6.43 -5.32
C GLU A 20 7.94 -5.02 -5.36
N LEU A 21 6.87 -4.77 -4.60
CA LEU A 21 6.28 -3.44 -4.54
C LEU A 21 7.27 -2.42 -3.97
N ALA A 22 7.99 -2.79 -2.92
CA ALA A 22 8.99 -1.92 -2.31
C ALA A 22 10.05 -1.49 -3.34
N ALA A 23 10.53 -2.43 -4.15
CA ALA A 23 11.50 -2.15 -5.19
C ALA A 23 10.95 -1.20 -6.26
N ILE A 24 9.71 -1.40 -6.67
CA ILE A 24 9.05 -0.57 -7.70
C ILE A 24 8.85 0.85 -7.18
N VAL A 25 8.35 0.98 -5.95
CA VAL A 25 8.04 2.29 -5.35
C VAL A 25 9.29 3.01 -4.87
N GLY A 26 10.35 2.27 -4.55
CA GLY A 26 11.60 2.86 -4.09
C GLY A 26 11.63 3.14 -2.58
N ILE A 27 10.89 2.37 -1.80
CA ILE A 27 10.92 2.44 -0.34
C ILE A 27 11.31 1.08 0.23
N SER A 28 11.58 1.01 1.53
CA SER A 28 12.00 -0.23 2.15
C SER A 28 10.84 -1.23 2.25
N GLU A 29 11.18 -2.51 2.23
CA GLU A 29 10.21 -3.58 2.45
C GLU A 29 9.55 -3.45 3.82
N GLN A 30 10.31 -2.97 4.81
CA GLN A 30 9.79 -2.73 6.15
C GLN A 30 8.69 -1.66 6.13
N ASN A 31 8.88 -0.60 5.36
CA ASN A 31 7.87 0.46 5.23
C ASN A 31 6.60 -0.08 4.57
N ILE A 32 6.74 -0.90 3.54
CA ILE A 32 5.58 -1.55 2.91
C ILE A 32 4.87 -2.46 3.91
N SER A 33 5.64 -3.23 4.68
CA SER A 33 5.08 -4.14 5.69
C SER A 33 4.30 -3.39 6.76
N MET A 34 4.84 -2.28 7.25
CA MET A 34 4.16 -1.45 8.23
C MET A 34 2.87 -0.85 7.67
N LEU A 35 2.90 -0.41 6.43
CA LEU A 35 1.72 0.12 5.75
C LEU A 35 0.64 -0.96 5.59
N ARG A 36 1.03 -2.16 5.20
CA ARG A 36 0.11 -3.31 5.09
C ARG A 36 -0.59 -3.60 6.41
N GLN A 37 0.11 -3.46 7.50
CA GLN A 37 -0.41 -3.75 8.84
C GLN A 37 -1.22 -2.60 9.41
N GLY A 38 -1.25 -1.46 8.73
CA GLY A 38 -1.93 -0.27 9.22
C GLY A 38 -1.22 0.38 10.40
N LYS A 39 0.08 0.14 10.55
CA LYS A 39 0.87 0.66 11.69
C LYS A 39 1.54 1.99 11.38
N VAL A 40 1.05 2.70 10.40
CA VAL A 40 1.56 4.02 10.04
C VAL A 40 0.55 5.08 10.43
N LYS A 41 1.02 6.28 10.77
CA LYS A 41 0.15 7.41 11.09
C LYS A 41 -0.32 8.17 9.86
N GLY A 42 0.33 7.93 8.76
CA GLY A 42 -0.02 8.57 7.51
C GLY A 42 0.82 8.02 6.37
N VAL A 43 0.48 8.43 5.17
CA VAL A 43 1.23 8.09 3.96
C VAL A 43 1.33 9.34 3.10
N ARG A 44 2.50 9.58 2.53
CA ARG A 44 2.69 10.71 1.62
C ARG A 44 1.89 10.45 0.34
N PHE A 45 1.30 11.49 -0.19
CA PHE A 45 0.56 11.37 -1.45
C PHE A 45 1.45 10.89 -2.59
N GLU A 46 2.70 11.32 -2.61
CA GLU A 46 3.66 10.86 -3.61
C GLU A 46 3.86 9.34 -3.53
N THR A 47 4.01 8.81 -2.32
CA THR A 47 4.14 7.36 -2.10
C THR A 47 2.87 6.63 -2.48
N LEU A 48 1.74 7.16 -2.06
CA LEU A 48 0.44 6.59 -2.38
C LEU A 48 0.21 6.53 -3.88
N ASP A 49 0.56 7.60 -4.59
CA ASP A 49 0.45 7.66 -6.04
C ASP A 49 1.30 6.57 -6.73
N LYS A 50 2.52 6.40 -6.27
CA LYS A 50 3.42 5.37 -6.82
C LYS A 50 2.88 3.96 -6.56
N ILE A 51 2.31 3.73 -5.39
CA ILE A 51 1.70 2.43 -5.06
C ILE A 51 0.50 2.17 -5.98
N CYS A 52 -0.35 3.16 -6.14
CA CYS A 52 -1.52 3.05 -7.03
C CYS A 52 -1.10 2.78 -8.47
N ASP A 53 -0.05 3.45 -8.93
CA ASP A 53 0.47 3.25 -10.28
C ASP A 53 1.02 1.83 -10.44
N ALA A 54 1.80 1.36 -9.47
CA ALA A 54 2.39 0.01 -9.51
C ALA A 54 1.33 -1.08 -9.49
N LEU A 55 0.24 -0.87 -8.76
CA LEU A 55 -0.84 -1.85 -8.62
C LEU A 55 -2.01 -1.59 -9.58
N ASN A 56 -1.91 -0.53 -10.36
CA ASN A 56 -2.96 -0.13 -11.31
C ASN A 56 -4.32 -0.06 -10.61
N CYS A 57 -4.38 0.72 -9.55
CA CYS A 57 -5.59 0.90 -8.76
C CYS A 57 -5.73 2.35 -8.29
N SER A 58 -6.85 2.67 -7.68
CA SER A 58 -7.06 4.00 -7.10
C SER A 58 -6.84 3.97 -5.60
N PRO A 59 -6.63 5.14 -4.94
CA PRO A 59 -6.49 5.18 -3.48
C PRO A 59 -7.66 4.54 -2.74
N GLY A 60 -8.87 4.63 -3.27
CA GLY A 60 -10.04 4.00 -2.66
C GLY A 60 -9.99 2.48 -2.64
N ASP A 61 -9.13 1.87 -3.46
CA ASP A 61 -8.91 0.43 -3.44
C ASP A 61 -7.95 0.02 -2.32
N LEU A 62 -7.12 0.96 -1.85
CA LEU A 62 -6.11 0.69 -0.84
C LEU A 62 -6.55 1.11 0.56
N LEU A 63 -7.39 2.12 0.65
CA LEU A 63 -7.80 2.72 1.91
C LEU A 63 -9.30 2.68 2.05
N ASP A 64 -9.76 2.38 3.24
CA ASP A 64 -11.17 2.38 3.55
C ASP A 64 -11.36 2.94 4.96
N ARG A 65 -12.60 3.11 5.33
CA ARG A 65 -12.97 3.60 6.65
C ARG A 65 -13.97 2.66 7.29
N GLN A 66 -13.71 2.36 8.52
CA GLN A 66 -14.58 1.47 9.29
C GLN A 66 -15.40 2.25 10.30
#